data_ce497814aa2444b52a70d1b87b90e396
#
_entry.id   ce497814aa2444b52a70d1b87b90e396
#
_cell.length_a   1.000
_cell.length_b   1.000
_cell.length_c   1.000
_cell.angle_alpha   90.00
_cell.angle_beta   90.00
_cell.angle_gamma   90.00
#
_symmetry.space_group_name_H-M   'P 1'
#
loop_
_entity.id
_entity.type
_entity.pdbx_description
1 polymer ?
#
loop_
_entity_poly.entity_id
_entity_poly.type
_entity_poly.pdbx_seq_one_letter_code
_entity_poly.pdbx_strand_id
1 'polypeptide(L)'
;MKRCLIIVMIMGMGMFWSVGVECIAADEIKVGAVQPITGRFAFAGVQINQGLEDALKMANAEGGINGKQIKYIMEDGTYNVDKAVAAFKRIMARDNPIIMYGESTGMGKAVAPEIKDRYKILYSSTSFSSELANAAANPYVFVPGPTYSDMFGILLKYIAKEKPGANVAFFHSDTEFGKDPIPYGRDMCKKLGLNLVAEEVAKVGAVDVTSQVLDLKRKKAEYVIFQGYVLSPVSAVIKQARDYGLKVKFMGTHWGTHKMLLDKMGPLAEGYLGVMPYAFYYQQDVPMIQKIRAWNQKHHPDVTYRPTSYMQGFFTGLVFVECLKRADKAGDLSGGGLVKALQSIKDVNVGGLMAPITVINNKIPMGRVYKADVAKKEFVPISDWIRTD
;
A
#
# COMPACT_ATOMS: atom_id res chain seq x y z
N MET A 1 19.72 -33.60 0.10
CA MET A 1 19.84 -33.94 -1.34
C MET A 1 19.05 -35.24 -1.55
N LYS A 2 17.81 -35.16 -2.04
CA LYS A 2 17.00 -36.34 -2.39
C LYS A 2 17.02 -36.46 -3.92
N ARG A 3 17.62 -37.55 -4.39
CA ARG A 3 17.65 -37.91 -5.81
C ARG A 3 16.38 -38.68 -6.13
N CYS A 4 15.55 -38.21 -7.02
CA CYS A 4 14.45 -39.00 -7.60
C CYS A 4 14.96 -39.70 -8.87
N LEU A 5 15.04 -41.03 -8.80
CA LEU A 5 15.37 -41.90 -9.93
C LEU A 5 14.05 -42.31 -10.59
N ILE A 6 13.82 -41.87 -11.84
CA ILE A 6 12.75 -42.41 -12.67
C ILE A 6 13.38 -43.39 -13.67
N ILE A 7 13.03 -44.66 -13.52
CA ILE A 7 13.46 -45.71 -14.44
C ILE A 7 12.38 -45.88 -15.49
N VAL A 8 12.70 -45.59 -16.76
CA VAL A 8 11.86 -45.94 -17.92
C VAL A 8 12.40 -47.23 -18.50
N MET A 9 11.63 -48.32 -18.44
CA MET A 9 11.95 -49.61 -18.99
C MET A 9 11.50 -49.66 -20.45
N ILE A 10 12.46 -49.65 -21.42
CA ILE A 10 12.19 -49.97 -22.82
C ILE A 10 12.72 -51.39 -23.08
N MET A 11 11.81 -52.35 -23.32
CA MET A 11 12.18 -53.69 -23.75
C MET A 11 12.58 -53.70 -25.23
N GLY A 12 13.83 -53.97 -25.45
CA GLY A 12 14.39 -54.20 -26.81
C GLY A 12 15.90 -54.29 -26.75
N MET A 13 16.40 -55.52 -26.69
CA MET A 13 17.82 -55.99 -26.81
C MET A 13 18.95 -54.96 -26.60
N GLY A 14 19.48 -54.92 -25.41
CA GLY A 14 20.92 -54.77 -25.19
C GLY A 14 21.51 -53.37 -25.21
N MET A 15 21.07 -52.39 -24.40
CA MET A 15 21.91 -51.36 -23.84
C MET A 15 21.07 -50.52 -22.84
N PHE A 16 21.35 -50.66 -21.54
CA PHE A 16 20.74 -49.77 -20.52
C PHE A 16 21.44 -48.40 -20.60
N TRP A 17 20.77 -47.42 -21.22
CA TRP A 17 21.15 -46.03 -21.05
C TRP A 17 20.24 -45.44 -19.93
N SER A 18 20.83 -45.30 -18.76
CA SER A 18 20.20 -44.49 -17.72
C SER A 18 20.38 -43.01 -18.09
N VAL A 19 19.37 -42.38 -18.62
CA VAL A 19 19.32 -40.91 -18.73
C VAL A 19 18.99 -40.38 -17.34
N GLY A 20 20.03 -39.99 -16.64
CA GLY A 20 19.87 -39.21 -15.40
C GLY A 20 19.32 -37.83 -15.77
N VAL A 21 18.03 -37.61 -15.50
CA VAL A 21 17.49 -36.25 -15.52
C VAL A 21 18.02 -35.59 -14.25
N GLU A 22 19.10 -34.83 -14.37
CA GLU A 22 19.48 -33.89 -13.32
C GLU A 22 18.34 -32.89 -13.17
N CYS A 23 17.63 -32.97 -12.05
CA CYS A 23 16.69 -31.94 -11.63
C CYS A 23 17.55 -30.73 -11.24
N ILE A 24 17.84 -29.85 -12.20
CA ILE A 24 18.43 -28.54 -11.90
C ILE A 24 17.43 -27.87 -10.98
N ALA A 25 17.81 -27.65 -9.73
CA ALA A 25 17.03 -26.82 -8.82
C ALA A 25 16.86 -25.46 -9.52
N ALA A 26 15.66 -25.15 -9.96
CA ALA A 26 15.39 -23.87 -10.57
C ALA A 26 15.82 -22.78 -9.58
N ASP A 27 16.65 -21.85 -10.03
CA ASP A 27 17.10 -20.72 -9.21
C ASP A 27 15.89 -20.02 -8.62
N GLU A 28 15.77 -20.04 -7.28
CA GLU A 28 14.68 -19.38 -6.57
C GLU A 28 14.97 -17.88 -6.46
N ILE A 29 13.99 -17.05 -6.82
CA ILE A 29 14.03 -15.61 -6.56
C ILE A 29 13.40 -15.35 -5.19
N LYS A 30 14.16 -14.82 -4.24
CA LYS A 30 13.67 -14.57 -2.89
C LYS A 30 13.10 -13.15 -2.76
N VAL A 31 11.86 -13.07 -2.27
CA VAL A 31 11.17 -11.83 -1.88
C VAL A 31 10.85 -11.91 -0.40
N GLY A 32 11.32 -10.95 0.37
CA GLY A 32 11.13 -10.91 1.81
C GLY A 32 10.09 -9.86 2.23
N ALA A 33 9.48 -10.07 3.38
CA ALA A 33 8.60 -9.08 4.00
C ALA A 33 8.70 -9.10 5.54
N VAL A 34 8.45 -7.94 6.13
CA VAL A 34 8.11 -7.80 7.54
C VAL A 34 6.73 -7.20 7.60
N GLN A 35 5.76 -7.92 8.17
CA GLN A 35 4.38 -7.47 8.25
C GLN A 35 3.83 -7.63 9.67
N PRO A 36 2.95 -6.72 10.14
CA PRO A 36 2.39 -6.81 11.48
C PRO A 36 1.22 -7.81 11.49
N ILE A 37 1.53 -9.11 11.55
CA ILE A 37 0.49 -10.16 11.59
C ILE A 37 -0.04 -10.41 13.00
N THR A 38 0.61 -9.85 14.02
CA THR A 38 0.10 -9.76 15.39
C THR A 38 0.09 -8.31 15.87
N GLY A 39 -0.52 -8.08 17.06
CA GLY A 39 -0.59 -6.76 17.67
C GLY A 39 -1.71 -5.88 17.11
N ARG A 40 -1.65 -4.58 17.45
CA ARG A 40 -2.75 -3.62 17.21
C ARG A 40 -3.09 -3.36 15.73
N PHE A 41 -2.18 -3.64 14.82
CA PHE A 41 -2.36 -3.40 13.39
C PHE A 41 -2.57 -4.70 12.58
N ALA A 42 -2.69 -5.85 13.27
CA ALA A 42 -2.84 -7.16 12.64
C ALA A 42 -4.04 -7.25 11.68
N PHE A 43 -5.13 -6.54 11.97
CA PHE A 43 -6.32 -6.50 11.12
C PHE A 43 -6.04 -6.03 9.68
N ALA A 44 -5.02 -5.18 9.49
CA ALA A 44 -4.56 -4.75 8.17
C ALA A 44 -3.33 -5.55 7.72
N GLY A 45 -2.38 -5.82 8.62
CA GLY A 45 -1.12 -6.50 8.30
C GLY A 45 -1.32 -7.92 7.75
N VAL A 46 -2.21 -8.70 8.34
CA VAL A 46 -2.59 -10.03 7.83
C VAL A 46 -3.11 -9.95 6.39
N GLN A 47 -3.94 -8.95 6.09
CA GLN A 47 -4.51 -8.78 4.76
C GLN A 47 -3.48 -8.27 3.74
N ILE A 48 -2.59 -7.36 4.14
CA ILE A 48 -1.48 -6.91 3.29
C ILE A 48 -0.57 -8.08 2.93
N ASN A 49 -0.18 -8.85 3.94
CA ASN A 49 0.64 -10.04 3.77
C ASN A 49 0.00 -11.03 2.79
N GLN A 50 -1.30 -11.34 3.01
CA GLN A 50 -2.02 -12.26 2.15
C GLN A 50 -2.11 -11.75 0.71
N GLY A 51 -2.35 -10.44 0.52
CA GLY A 51 -2.41 -9.84 -0.82
C GLY A 51 -1.07 -9.95 -1.56
N LEU A 52 0.04 -9.64 -0.89
CA LEU A 52 1.38 -9.79 -1.47
C LEU A 52 1.67 -11.25 -1.81
N GLU A 53 1.44 -12.16 -0.88
CA GLU A 53 1.67 -13.59 -1.07
C GLU A 53 0.85 -14.16 -2.23
N ASP A 54 -0.46 -13.78 -2.32
CA ASP A 54 -1.33 -14.24 -3.39
C ASP A 54 -0.87 -13.74 -4.77
N ALA A 55 -0.41 -12.49 -4.88
CA ALA A 55 0.14 -11.97 -6.14
C ALA A 55 1.40 -12.75 -6.58
N LEU A 56 2.30 -13.06 -5.65
CA LEU A 56 3.51 -13.84 -5.94
C LEU A 56 3.18 -15.31 -6.28
N LYS A 57 2.24 -15.93 -5.57
CA LYS A 57 1.76 -17.30 -5.86
C LYS A 57 1.05 -17.36 -7.22
N MET A 58 0.27 -16.34 -7.55
CA MET A 58 -0.38 -16.25 -8.87
C MET A 58 0.66 -16.16 -9.98
N ALA A 59 1.70 -15.36 -9.82
CA ALA A 59 2.82 -15.28 -10.76
C ALA A 59 3.55 -16.63 -10.90
N ASN A 60 3.76 -17.35 -9.80
CA ASN A 60 4.35 -18.69 -9.82
C ASN A 60 3.47 -19.70 -10.58
N ALA A 61 2.14 -19.64 -10.40
CA ALA A 61 1.19 -20.48 -11.11
C ALA A 61 1.14 -20.19 -12.63
N GLU A 62 1.48 -18.95 -13.02
CA GLU A 62 1.63 -18.51 -14.43
C GLU A 62 3.02 -18.82 -15.02
N GLY A 63 3.88 -19.58 -14.32
CA GLY A 63 5.22 -19.97 -14.80
C GLY A 63 6.39 -19.21 -14.14
N GLY A 64 6.12 -18.38 -13.14
CA GLY A 64 7.13 -17.64 -12.38
C GLY A 64 7.77 -16.50 -13.20
N ILE A 65 9.02 -16.21 -12.90
CA ILE A 65 9.82 -15.20 -13.58
C ILE A 65 10.70 -15.90 -14.60
N ASN A 66 10.24 -16.00 -15.84
CA ASN A 66 10.93 -16.70 -16.92
C ASN A 66 11.36 -18.14 -16.51
N GLY A 67 10.46 -18.87 -15.84
CA GLY A 67 10.70 -20.23 -15.35
C GLY A 67 11.25 -20.33 -13.92
N LYS A 68 11.74 -19.25 -13.33
CA LYS A 68 12.22 -19.22 -11.92
C LYS A 68 11.05 -19.02 -10.97
N GLN A 69 11.03 -19.79 -9.88
CA GLN A 69 9.99 -19.65 -8.86
C GLN A 69 10.33 -18.54 -7.85
N ILE A 70 9.31 -17.79 -7.43
CA ILE A 70 9.46 -16.79 -6.37
C ILE A 70 9.23 -17.47 -5.02
N LYS A 71 10.21 -17.37 -4.14
CA LYS A 71 10.11 -17.79 -2.74
C LYS A 71 9.77 -16.59 -1.87
N TYR A 72 8.61 -16.65 -1.22
CA TYR A 72 8.18 -15.63 -0.27
C TYR A 72 8.63 -15.97 1.15
N ILE A 73 9.19 -14.99 1.86
CA ILE A 73 9.74 -15.11 3.22
C ILE A 73 9.16 -13.97 4.06
N MET A 74 8.51 -14.28 5.19
CA MET A 74 7.88 -13.28 6.03
C MET A 74 8.21 -13.48 7.50
N GLU A 75 8.40 -12.36 8.22
CA GLU A 75 8.47 -12.31 9.68
C GLU A 75 7.52 -11.25 10.25
N ASP A 76 7.03 -11.49 11.47
CA ASP A 76 6.14 -10.58 12.18
C ASP A 76 6.90 -9.42 12.81
N GLY A 77 6.55 -8.20 12.44
CA GLY A 77 7.08 -6.95 13.01
C GLY A 77 6.25 -6.40 14.16
N THR A 78 5.05 -6.94 14.40
CA THR A 78 4.11 -6.55 15.46
C THR A 78 3.68 -5.06 15.45
N TYR A 79 3.95 -4.34 14.36
CA TYR A 79 3.82 -2.88 14.25
C TYR A 79 4.65 -2.12 15.31
N ASN A 80 5.83 -2.64 15.59
CA ASN A 80 6.83 -2.03 16.48
C ASN A 80 8.14 -1.85 15.69
N VAL A 81 8.60 -0.61 15.57
CA VAL A 81 9.74 -0.26 14.71
C VAL A 81 11.00 -1.06 15.05
N ASP A 82 11.34 -1.20 16.34
CA ASP A 82 12.56 -1.91 16.76
C ASP A 82 12.50 -3.41 16.41
N LYS A 83 11.33 -4.03 16.66
CA LYS A 83 11.10 -5.43 16.30
C LYS A 83 11.11 -5.65 14.80
N ALA A 84 10.49 -4.74 14.05
CA ALA A 84 10.44 -4.79 12.60
C ALA A 84 11.83 -4.63 11.96
N VAL A 85 12.65 -3.70 12.47
CA VAL A 85 14.06 -3.55 12.04
C VAL A 85 14.89 -4.80 12.38
N ALA A 86 14.68 -5.39 13.56
CA ALA A 86 15.34 -6.64 13.93
C ALA A 86 14.92 -7.81 13.02
N ALA A 87 13.62 -7.93 12.69
CA ALA A 87 13.12 -8.94 11.75
C ALA A 87 13.70 -8.75 10.35
N PHE A 88 13.75 -7.50 9.85
CA PHE A 88 14.40 -7.17 8.59
C PHE A 88 15.86 -7.66 8.56
N LYS A 89 16.64 -7.34 9.58
CA LYS A 89 18.05 -7.75 9.67
C LYS A 89 18.23 -9.26 9.71
N ARG A 90 17.33 -9.98 10.39
CA ARG A 90 17.34 -11.45 10.41
C ARG A 90 17.07 -12.05 9.03
N ILE A 91 16.05 -11.56 8.32
CA ILE A 91 15.73 -12.01 6.96
C ILE A 91 16.92 -11.73 6.03
N MET A 92 17.48 -10.52 6.08
CA MET A 92 18.64 -10.16 5.24
C MET A 92 19.85 -11.04 5.52
N ALA A 93 20.14 -11.35 6.78
CA ALA A 93 21.28 -12.19 7.15
C ALA A 93 21.11 -13.67 6.78
N ARG A 94 19.90 -14.21 6.91
CA ARG A 94 19.61 -15.64 6.69
C ARG A 94 19.30 -15.96 5.23
N ASP A 95 18.49 -15.13 4.59
CA ASP A 95 17.87 -15.45 3.31
C ASP A 95 18.37 -14.57 2.16
N ASN A 96 18.86 -13.36 2.46
CA ASN A 96 19.37 -12.37 1.50
C ASN A 96 18.43 -12.16 0.28
N PRO A 97 17.15 -11.77 0.48
CA PRO A 97 16.23 -11.52 -0.61
C PRO A 97 16.64 -10.29 -1.42
N ILE A 98 16.27 -10.27 -2.70
CA ILE A 98 16.57 -9.14 -3.59
C ILE A 98 15.51 -8.03 -3.56
N ILE A 99 14.34 -8.34 -3.00
CA ILE A 99 13.24 -7.40 -2.75
C ILE A 99 12.76 -7.58 -1.29
N MET A 100 12.46 -6.46 -0.62
CA MET A 100 11.86 -6.46 0.72
C MET A 100 10.64 -5.54 0.80
N TYR A 101 9.62 -5.97 1.56
CA TYR A 101 8.41 -5.19 1.85
C TYR A 101 8.24 -4.98 3.35
N GLY A 102 8.27 -3.72 3.80
CA GLY A 102 8.20 -3.35 5.22
C GLY A 102 6.80 -2.98 5.69
N GLU A 103 6.61 -2.99 7.02
CA GLU A 103 5.29 -2.86 7.64
C GLU A 103 4.78 -1.43 7.86
N SER A 104 5.64 -0.39 7.82
CA SER A 104 5.24 0.95 8.27
C SER A 104 6.16 2.07 7.78
N THR A 105 5.71 3.32 7.92
CA THR A 105 6.51 4.51 7.68
C THR A 105 7.74 4.56 8.60
N GLY A 106 7.55 4.30 9.90
CA GLY A 106 8.63 4.31 10.89
C GLY A 106 9.71 3.29 10.57
N MET A 107 9.33 2.03 10.27
CA MET A 107 10.28 1.01 9.84
C MET A 107 10.99 1.43 8.54
N GLY A 108 10.23 1.87 7.53
CA GLY A 108 10.79 2.28 6.24
C GLY A 108 11.89 3.33 6.39
N LYS A 109 11.63 4.39 7.16
CA LYS A 109 12.61 5.43 7.46
C LYS A 109 13.82 4.90 8.23
N ALA A 110 13.60 4.01 9.19
CA ALA A 110 14.68 3.44 9.99
C ALA A 110 15.64 2.54 9.18
N VAL A 111 15.13 1.78 8.20
CA VAL A 111 15.97 0.89 7.38
C VAL A 111 16.50 1.53 6.09
N ALA A 112 15.94 2.64 5.63
CA ALA A 112 16.31 3.29 4.37
C ALA A 112 17.82 3.59 4.24
N PRO A 113 18.53 4.09 5.27
CA PRO A 113 19.99 4.29 5.19
C PRO A 113 20.75 2.99 4.93
N GLU A 114 20.43 1.92 5.65
CA GLU A 114 21.10 0.62 5.45
C GLU A 114 20.76 0.00 4.07
N ILE A 115 19.54 0.21 3.56
CA ILE A 115 19.17 -0.21 2.21
C ILE A 115 20.01 0.50 1.17
N LYS A 116 20.19 1.83 1.31
CA LYS A 116 20.97 2.65 0.39
C LYS A 116 22.45 2.28 0.39
N ASP A 117 23.04 2.18 1.57
CA ASP A 117 24.50 2.12 1.70
C ASP A 117 25.03 0.69 1.70
N ARG A 118 24.26 -0.26 2.27
CA ARG A 118 24.70 -1.63 2.51
C ARG A 118 24.01 -2.66 1.62
N TYR A 119 22.67 -2.79 1.73
CA TYR A 119 21.95 -3.90 1.12
C TYR A 119 21.70 -3.71 -0.37
N LYS A 120 21.40 -2.48 -0.79
CA LYS A 120 21.16 -2.10 -2.20
C LYS A 120 20.15 -3.01 -2.88
N ILE A 121 19.04 -3.31 -2.19
CA ILE A 121 17.92 -4.13 -2.67
C ILE A 121 16.72 -3.24 -2.99
N LEU A 122 15.81 -3.68 -3.84
CA LEU A 122 14.55 -2.98 -4.02
C LEU A 122 13.69 -3.12 -2.75
N TYR A 123 13.30 -2.00 -2.19
CA TYR A 123 12.50 -1.95 -0.97
C TYR A 123 11.20 -1.16 -1.19
N SER A 124 10.11 -1.66 -0.64
CA SER A 124 8.87 -0.91 -0.48
C SER A 124 8.32 -1.11 0.93
N SER A 125 7.28 -0.38 1.29
CA SER A 125 6.59 -0.57 2.56
C SER A 125 5.10 -0.27 2.44
N THR A 126 4.35 -0.55 3.47
CA THR A 126 2.93 -0.17 3.56
C THR A 126 2.74 1.36 3.64
N SER A 127 3.81 2.12 3.56
CA SER A 127 3.84 3.58 3.64
C SER A 127 3.69 4.24 2.27
N PHE A 128 3.04 5.38 2.28
CA PHE A 128 3.00 6.32 1.15
C PHE A 128 3.78 7.62 1.49
N SER A 129 4.86 7.51 2.27
CA SER A 129 5.67 8.63 2.71
C SER A 129 6.33 9.37 1.54
N SER A 130 6.21 10.69 1.56
CA SER A 130 6.84 11.56 0.57
C SER A 130 8.36 11.58 0.72
N GLU A 131 8.85 11.46 1.95
CA GLU A 131 10.28 11.36 2.24
C GLU A 131 10.87 10.06 1.69
N LEU A 132 10.18 8.92 1.89
CA LEU A 132 10.59 7.62 1.35
C LEU A 132 10.57 7.61 -0.19
N ALA A 133 9.64 8.32 -0.82
CA ALA A 133 9.55 8.44 -2.28
C ALA A 133 10.61 9.35 -2.91
N ASN A 134 11.44 10.03 -2.12
CA ASN A 134 12.53 10.85 -2.64
C ASN A 134 13.63 9.97 -3.23
N ALA A 135 13.61 9.76 -4.54
CA ALA A 135 14.55 8.86 -5.24
C ALA A 135 16.02 9.29 -5.11
N ALA A 136 16.32 10.59 -4.95
CA ALA A 136 17.68 11.06 -4.75
C ALA A 136 18.23 10.68 -3.37
N ALA A 137 17.37 10.75 -2.34
CA ALA A 137 17.75 10.34 -0.99
C ALA A 137 17.69 8.82 -0.81
N ASN A 138 16.69 8.16 -1.39
CA ASN A 138 16.35 6.74 -1.21
C ASN A 138 16.23 6.01 -2.56
N PRO A 139 17.35 5.83 -3.30
CA PRO A 139 17.30 5.35 -4.69
C PRO A 139 16.71 3.95 -4.87
N TYR A 140 16.73 3.13 -3.83
CA TYR A 140 16.21 1.75 -3.83
C TYR A 140 14.82 1.61 -3.21
N VAL A 141 14.20 2.72 -2.76
CA VAL A 141 12.88 2.67 -2.12
C VAL A 141 11.81 3.00 -3.14
N PHE A 142 10.73 2.22 -3.14
CA PHE A 142 9.56 2.38 -4.01
C PHE A 142 8.29 2.60 -3.18
N VAL A 143 7.47 3.55 -3.59
CA VAL A 143 6.13 3.81 -3.02
C VAL A 143 5.05 3.38 -4.02
N PRO A 144 4.19 2.38 -3.67
CA PRO A 144 3.26 1.75 -4.61
C PRO A 144 1.97 2.54 -4.83
N GLY A 145 2.05 3.86 -4.91
CA GLY A 145 0.93 4.76 -5.11
C GLY A 145 1.31 6.22 -4.98
N PRO A 146 0.33 7.15 -4.92
CA PRO A 146 0.56 8.54 -4.62
C PRO A 146 1.05 8.69 -3.18
N THR A 147 1.98 9.59 -2.93
CA THR A 147 2.44 9.86 -1.57
C THR A 147 1.33 10.50 -0.72
N TYR A 148 1.52 10.55 0.60
CA TYR A 148 0.58 11.27 1.47
C TYR A 148 0.47 12.74 1.07
N SER A 149 1.57 13.38 0.65
CA SER A 149 1.55 14.74 0.10
C SER A 149 0.75 14.84 -1.20
N ASP A 150 0.90 13.87 -2.10
CA ASP A 150 0.08 13.81 -3.32
C ASP A 150 -1.41 13.68 -2.99
N MET A 151 -1.76 12.82 -2.02
CA MET A 151 -3.16 12.65 -1.57
C MET A 151 -3.72 13.94 -0.95
N PHE A 152 -2.92 14.65 -0.13
CA PHE A 152 -3.28 15.97 0.38
C PHE A 152 -3.49 16.97 -0.76
N GLY A 153 -2.59 16.97 -1.74
CA GLY A 153 -2.72 17.82 -2.94
C GLY A 153 -4.01 17.58 -3.71
N ILE A 154 -4.41 16.32 -3.89
CA ILE A 154 -5.68 15.94 -4.53
C ILE A 154 -6.87 16.51 -3.73
N LEU A 155 -6.91 16.28 -2.41
CA LEU A 155 -8.01 16.74 -1.56
C LEU A 155 -8.07 18.27 -1.48
N LEU A 156 -6.93 18.94 -1.32
CA LEU A 156 -6.88 20.40 -1.23
C LEU A 156 -7.28 21.08 -2.56
N LYS A 157 -6.85 20.52 -3.70
CA LYS A 157 -7.33 20.99 -5.02
C LYS A 157 -8.83 20.78 -5.18
N TYR A 158 -9.36 19.66 -4.71
CA TYR A 158 -10.80 19.40 -4.71
C TYR A 158 -11.54 20.46 -3.88
N ILE A 159 -11.07 20.76 -2.66
CA ILE A 159 -11.65 21.79 -1.78
C ILE A 159 -11.61 23.16 -2.45
N ALA A 160 -10.46 23.56 -2.99
CA ALA A 160 -10.29 24.88 -3.64
C ALA A 160 -11.23 25.05 -4.85
N LYS A 161 -11.47 23.97 -5.60
CA LYS A 161 -12.42 23.97 -6.71
C LYS A 161 -13.87 24.05 -6.24
N GLU A 162 -14.22 23.33 -5.16
CA GLU A 162 -15.58 23.31 -4.61
C GLU A 162 -15.90 24.62 -3.87
N LYS A 163 -14.96 25.14 -3.09
CA LYS A 163 -15.12 26.34 -2.28
C LYS A 163 -13.81 27.12 -2.17
N PRO A 164 -13.56 28.07 -3.07
CA PRO A 164 -12.41 28.98 -2.95
C PRO A 164 -12.41 29.72 -1.61
N GLY A 165 -11.23 29.83 -0.97
CA GLY A 165 -11.08 30.50 0.32
C GLY A 165 -11.63 29.73 1.53
N ALA A 166 -11.95 28.45 1.39
CA ALA A 166 -12.50 27.64 2.46
C ALA A 166 -11.55 27.52 3.67
N ASN A 167 -12.15 27.39 4.87
CA ASN A 167 -11.46 27.11 6.10
C ASN A 167 -11.17 25.60 6.21
N VAL A 168 -9.91 25.24 6.13
CA VAL A 168 -9.41 23.85 6.19
C VAL A 168 -8.73 23.60 7.52
N ALA A 169 -8.91 22.40 8.07
CA ALA A 169 -8.14 21.93 9.21
C ALA A 169 -7.51 20.58 8.88
N PHE A 170 -6.34 20.32 9.47
CA PHE A 170 -5.73 18.99 9.46
C PHE A 170 -5.93 18.35 10.82
N PHE A 171 -6.24 17.05 10.83
CA PHE A 171 -6.37 16.26 12.05
C PHE A 171 -5.47 15.04 11.93
N HIS A 172 -4.34 15.02 12.66
CA HIS A 172 -3.32 14.01 12.42
C HIS A 172 -2.75 13.39 13.71
N SER A 173 -2.12 12.21 13.57
CA SER A 173 -1.37 11.62 14.67
C SER A 173 0.02 12.26 14.80
N ASP A 174 0.64 12.09 15.97
CA ASP A 174 2.01 12.52 16.24
C ASP A 174 3.08 11.54 15.72
N THR A 175 2.68 10.51 14.97
CA THR A 175 3.58 9.52 14.38
C THR A 175 4.21 10.02 13.08
N GLU A 176 5.26 9.34 12.62
CA GLU A 176 5.86 9.59 11.30
C GLU A 176 4.84 9.52 10.16
N PHE A 177 3.89 8.57 10.27
CA PHE A 177 2.78 8.45 9.34
C PHE A 177 1.87 9.69 9.33
N GLY A 178 1.57 10.24 10.54
CA GLY A 178 0.66 11.39 10.68
C GLY A 178 1.28 12.70 10.21
N LYS A 179 2.56 12.90 10.49
CA LYS A 179 3.27 14.16 10.23
C LYS A 179 3.71 14.34 8.77
N ASP A 180 3.88 13.25 8.02
CA ASP A 180 4.50 13.24 6.68
C ASP A 180 3.97 14.32 5.73
N PRO A 181 2.64 14.46 5.46
CA PRO A 181 2.15 15.45 4.49
C PRO A 181 1.91 16.84 5.07
N ILE A 182 2.07 17.04 6.38
CA ILE A 182 1.62 18.30 7.03
C ILE A 182 2.39 19.53 6.51
N PRO A 183 3.73 19.52 6.37
CA PRO A 183 4.45 20.65 5.79
C PRO A 183 3.95 20.98 4.37
N TYR A 184 3.85 19.98 3.53
CA TYR A 184 3.31 20.12 2.16
C TYR A 184 1.87 20.67 2.16
N GLY A 185 1.02 20.17 3.06
CA GLY A 185 -0.36 20.62 3.21
C GLY A 185 -0.47 22.11 3.53
N ARG A 186 0.37 22.61 4.44
CA ARG A 186 0.48 24.05 4.77
C ARG A 186 0.78 24.90 3.55
N ASP A 187 1.80 24.48 2.78
CA ASP A 187 2.25 25.21 1.59
C ASP A 187 1.18 25.14 0.47
N MET A 188 0.52 23.99 0.31
CA MET A 188 -0.56 23.83 -0.65
C MET A 188 -1.79 24.69 -0.29
N CYS A 189 -2.17 24.81 0.98
CA CYS A 189 -3.23 25.74 1.39
C CYS A 189 -2.92 27.16 0.97
N LYS A 190 -1.70 27.66 1.25
CA LYS A 190 -1.25 29.00 0.80
C LYS A 190 -1.33 29.14 -0.72
N LYS A 191 -0.79 28.15 -1.45
CA LYS A 191 -0.77 28.14 -2.93
C LYS A 191 -2.17 28.18 -3.55
N LEU A 192 -3.14 27.52 -2.93
CA LEU A 192 -4.51 27.42 -3.41
C LEU A 192 -5.45 28.50 -2.84
N GLY A 193 -4.95 29.43 -2.03
CA GLY A 193 -5.75 30.46 -1.38
C GLY A 193 -6.77 29.90 -0.38
N LEU A 194 -6.47 28.76 0.25
CA LEU A 194 -7.26 28.15 1.32
C LEU A 194 -6.78 28.66 2.69
N ASN A 195 -7.68 28.78 3.65
CA ASN A 195 -7.35 29.19 5.01
C ASN A 195 -7.11 27.96 5.87
N LEU A 196 -5.84 27.63 6.18
CA LEU A 196 -5.53 26.60 7.18
C LEU A 196 -5.78 27.17 8.56
N VAL A 197 -6.93 26.83 9.18
CA VAL A 197 -7.39 27.42 10.44
C VAL A 197 -7.00 26.62 11.68
N ALA A 198 -6.76 25.31 11.53
CA ALA A 198 -6.36 24.45 12.65
C ALA A 198 -5.47 23.28 12.19
N GLU A 199 -4.60 22.86 13.08
CA GLU A 199 -3.89 21.59 13.03
C GLU A 199 -4.10 20.89 14.37
N GLU A 200 -4.92 19.84 14.36
CA GLU A 200 -5.27 19.09 15.54
C GLU A 200 -4.50 17.78 15.62
N VAL A 201 -3.99 17.50 16.80
CA VAL A 201 -3.24 16.27 17.06
C VAL A 201 -3.96 15.44 18.13
N ALA A 202 -4.12 14.15 17.85
CA ALA A 202 -4.59 13.19 18.83
C ALA A 202 -3.78 11.89 18.75
N LYS A 203 -3.66 11.18 19.87
CA LYS A 203 -3.04 9.85 19.89
C LYS A 203 -3.88 8.86 19.10
N VAL A 204 -3.22 7.92 18.44
CA VAL A 204 -3.91 6.77 17.83
C VAL A 204 -4.66 6.01 18.92
N GLY A 205 -5.96 5.80 18.71
CA GLY A 205 -6.82 5.15 19.72
C GLY A 205 -7.49 6.10 20.71
N ALA A 206 -7.28 7.42 20.62
CA ALA A 206 -7.98 8.39 21.47
C ALA A 206 -9.50 8.20 21.37
N VAL A 207 -10.17 8.21 22.51
CA VAL A 207 -11.63 8.11 22.63
C VAL A 207 -12.27 9.46 22.96
N ASP A 208 -11.56 10.30 23.68
CA ASP A 208 -11.94 11.70 23.96
C ASP A 208 -11.10 12.63 23.07
N VAL A 209 -11.82 13.39 22.24
CA VAL A 209 -11.27 14.39 21.30
C VAL A 209 -12.04 15.71 21.41
N THR A 210 -12.68 15.92 22.58
CA THR A 210 -13.55 17.07 22.82
C THR A 210 -12.84 18.40 22.63
N SER A 211 -11.60 18.53 23.13
CA SER A 211 -10.82 19.76 23.01
C SER A 211 -10.53 20.11 21.54
N GLN A 212 -10.13 19.11 20.74
CA GLN A 212 -9.87 19.30 19.32
C GLN A 212 -11.14 19.67 18.55
N VAL A 213 -12.25 18.99 18.82
CA VAL A 213 -13.53 19.27 18.16
C VAL A 213 -14.04 20.66 18.50
N LEU A 214 -13.91 21.10 19.76
CA LEU A 214 -14.29 22.46 20.17
C LEU A 214 -13.39 23.53 19.54
N ASP A 215 -12.10 23.24 19.34
CA ASP A 215 -11.19 24.15 18.61
C ASP A 215 -11.58 24.26 17.13
N LEU A 216 -11.87 23.14 16.46
CA LEU A 216 -12.41 23.15 15.09
C LEU A 216 -13.67 23.99 14.97
N LYS A 217 -14.58 23.90 15.98
CA LYS A 217 -15.80 24.71 16.03
C LYS A 217 -15.49 26.19 16.18
N ARG A 218 -14.64 26.55 17.14
CA ARG A 218 -14.23 27.94 17.43
C ARG A 218 -13.59 28.58 16.19
N LYS A 219 -12.74 27.85 15.48
CA LYS A 219 -12.02 28.26 14.27
C LYS A 219 -12.86 28.16 13.00
N LYS A 220 -14.11 27.73 13.11
CA LYS A 220 -15.05 27.64 11.98
C LYS A 220 -14.50 26.79 10.82
N ALA A 221 -13.88 25.67 11.13
CA ALA A 221 -13.41 24.71 10.12
C ALA A 221 -14.59 24.23 9.25
N GLU A 222 -14.40 24.18 7.93
CA GLU A 222 -15.40 23.74 6.96
C GLU A 222 -15.03 22.38 6.37
N TYR A 223 -13.73 22.11 6.30
CA TYR A 223 -13.16 20.84 5.85
C TYR A 223 -12.12 20.37 6.85
N VAL A 224 -12.14 19.08 7.15
CA VAL A 224 -11.12 18.43 8.00
C VAL A 224 -10.52 17.25 7.25
N ILE A 225 -9.19 17.26 7.07
CA ILE A 225 -8.46 16.15 6.43
C ILE A 225 -7.78 15.33 7.52
N PHE A 226 -8.12 14.04 7.59
CA PHE A 226 -7.50 13.08 8.51
C PHE A 226 -6.24 12.48 7.93
N GLN A 227 -5.18 12.38 8.77
CA GLN A 227 -3.94 11.71 8.43
C GLN A 227 -3.34 10.98 9.63
N GLY A 228 -2.74 9.81 9.40
CA GLY A 228 -2.08 9.06 10.46
C GLY A 228 -3.00 8.14 11.25
N TYR A 229 -4.22 7.92 10.75
CA TYR A 229 -5.23 7.06 11.35
C TYR A 229 -5.80 6.07 10.36
N VAL A 230 -6.27 4.95 10.89
CA VAL A 230 -7.03 3.96 10.12
C VAL A 230 -8.49 3.94 10.59
N LEU A 231 -8.73 3.76 11.87
CA LEU A 231 -10.08 3.71 12.48
C LEU A 231 -10.30 4.78 13.53
N SER A 232 -9.56 4.68 14.63
CA SER A 232 -9.68 5.60 15.78
C SER A 232 -8.54 6.62 15.75
N PRO A 233 -8.82 7.91 16.00
CA PRO A 233 -10.06 8.47 16.55
C PRO A 233 -11.08 8.99 15.50
N VAL A 234 -10.93 8.71 14.20
CA VAL A 234 -11.74 9.31 13.12
C VAL A 234 -13.24 9.26 13.43
N SER A 235 -13.77 8.09 13.78
CA SER A 235 -15.20 7.97 14.10
C SER A 235 -15.62 8.77 15.34
N ALA A 236 -14.74 8.89 16.36
CA ALA A 236 -15.02 9.69 17.55
C ALA A 236 -15.07 11.19 17.24
N VAL A 237 -14.12 11.68 16.42
CA VAL A 237 -14.10 13.08 15.96
C VAL A 237 -15.36 13.41 15.19
N ILE A 238 -15.76 12.58 14.23
CA ILE A 238 -16.93 12.81 13.40
C ILE A 238 -18.20 12.80 14.26
N LYS A 239 -18.33 11.81 15.18
CA LYS A 239 -19.48 11.75 16.08
C LYS A 239 -19.57 12.99 16.95
N GLN A 240 -18.51 13.34 17.69
CA GLN A 240 -18.51 14.50 18.58
C GLN A 240 -18.73 15.80 17.80
N ALA A 241 -18.16 15.95 16.59
CA ALA A 241 -18.44 17.11 15.76
C ALA A 241 -19.93 17.25 15.43
N ARG A 242 -20.61 16.16 15.09
CA ARG A 242 -22.06 16.16 14.85
C ARG A 242 -22.85 16.48 16.13
N ASP A 243 -22.47 15.86 17.25
CA ASP A 243 -23.10 16.12 18.56
C ASP A 243 -22.99 17.61 18.96
N TYR A 244 -21.87 18.27 18.62
CA TYR A 244 -21.68 19.72 18.84
C TYR A 244 -22.23 20.61 17.69
N GLY A 245 -22.94 20.04 16.72
CA GLY A 245 -23.59 20.77 15.64
C GLY A 245 -22.65 21.35 14.58
N LEU A 246 -21.42 20.80 14.42
CA LEU A 246 -20.49 21.25 13.39
C LEU A 246 -20.93 20.73 12.00
N LYS A 247 -21.06 21.64 11.05
CA LYS A 247 -21.33 21.33 9.63
C LYS A 247 -20.02 21.28 8.86
N VAL A 248 -19.21 20.26 9.13
CA VAL A 248 -17.88 20.04 8.56
C VAL A 248 -17.93 18.89 7.56
N LYS A 249 -17.23 19.02 6.43
CA LYS A 249 -16.92 17.90 5.52
C LYS A 249 -15.61 17.24 5.96
N PHE A 250 -15.69 15.94 6.21
CA PHE A 250 -14.53 15.15 6.63
C PHE A 250 -13.94 14.40 5.44
N MET A 251 -12.63 14.32 5.41
CA MET A 251 -11.86 13.67 4.34
C MET A 251 -10.73 12.84 4.91
N GLY A 252 -10.31 11.79 4.19
CA GLY A 252 -9.17 10.95 4.56
C GLY A 252 -8.27 10.63 3.39
N THR A 253 -7.01 10.37 3.68
CA THR A 253 -6.10 9.73 2.75
C THR A 253 -6.38 8.23 2.66
N HIS A 254 -5.57 7.46 1.94
CA HIS A 254 -5.75 6.02 1.71
C HIS A 254 -6.20 5.23 2.96
N TRP A 255 -5.48 5.37 4.08
CA TRP A 255 -5.74 4.61 5.29
C TRP A 255 -7.03 5.00 6.01
N GLY A 256 -7.57 6.19 5.75
CA GLY A 256 -8.87 6.67 6.24
C GLY A 256 -10.01 6.41 5.25
N THR A 257 -9.77 5.67 4.17
CA THR A 257 -10.76 5.44 3.09
C THR A 257 -10.97 3.95 2.88
N HIS A 258 -11.70 3.30 3.77
CA HIS A 258 -11.92 1.85 3.71
C HIS A 258 -13.26 1.45 4.33
N LYS A 259 -13.79 0.30 3.86
CA LYS A 259 -15.11 -0.19 4.25
C LYS A 259 -15.31 -0.36 5.76
N MET A 260 -14.30 -0.84 6.50
CA MET A 260 -14.40 -1.03 7.94
C MET A 260 -14.66 0.29 8.69
N LEU A 261 -14.07 1.42 8.23
CA LEU A 261 -14.37 2.73 8.80
C LEU A 261 -15.81 3.14 8.49
N LEU A 262 -16.26 2.92 7.26
CA LEU A 262 -17.62 3.21 6.82
C LEU A 262 -18.66 2.40 7.61
N ASP A 263 -18.42 1.10 7.78
CA ASP A 263 -19.28 0.22 8.57
C ASP A 263 -19.37 0.68 10.05
N LYS A 264 -18.23 1.14 10.60
CA LYS A 264 -18.17 1.64 11.99
C LYS A 264 -18.89 3.00 12.16
N MET A 265 -18.81 3.86 11.16
CA MET A 265 -19.46 5.19 11.23
C MET A 265 -20.97 5.13 10.93
N GLY A 266 -21.39 4.17 10.09
CA GLY A 266 -22.78 4.08 9.63
C GLY A 266 -23.26 5.41 9.03
N PRO A 267 -24.45 5.94 9.45
CA PRO A 267 -25.00 7.20 8.94
C PRO A 267 -24.09 8.43 9.12
N LEU A 268 -23.17 8.40 10.10
CA LEU A 268 -22.22 9.49 10.34
C LEU A 268 -21.20 9.66 9.20
N ALA A 269 -21.05 8.65 8.34
CA ALA A 269 -20.17 8.69 7.18
C ALA A 269 -20.75 9.52 6.01
N GLU A 270 -21.99 10.01 6.11
CA GLU A 270 -22.58 10.78 5.02
C GLU A 270 -21.74 12.00 4.66
N GLY A 271 -21.41 12.08 3.37
CA GLY A 271 -20.55 13.13 2.85
C GLY A 271 -19.06 12.99 3.11
N TYR A 272 -18.61 11.89 3.74
CA TYR A 272 -17.17 11.62 3.90
C TYR A 272 -16.51 11.36 2.54
N LEU A 273 -15.36 11.98 2.31
CA LEU A 273 -14.57 11.81 1.10
C LEU A 273 -13.23 11.15 1.42
N GLY A 274 -12.61 10.53 0.41
CA GLY A 274 -11.28 9.99 0.59
C GLY A 274 -10.53 9.77 -0.72
N VAL A 275 -9.21 9.71 -0.65
CA VAL A 275 -8.37 9.35 -1.78
C VAL A 275 -7.97 7.88 -1.69
N MET A 276 -8.17 7.14 -2.78
CA MET A 276 -7.79 5.75 -2.90
C MET A 276 -6.98 5.52 -4.19
N PRO A 277 -5.82 4.86 -4.11
CA PRO A 277 -5.02 4.52 -5.29
C PRO A 277 -5.48 3.25 -5.99
N TYR A 278 -6.33 2.43 -5.38
CA TYR A 278 -6.74 1.13 -5.91
C TYR A 278 -8.27 1.01 -5.99
N ALA A 279 -8.74 0.18 -6.94
CA ALA A 279 -10.13 -0.24 -6.97
C ALA A 279 -10.49 -1.07 -5.73
N PHE A 280 -11.74 -0.96 -5.28
CA PHE A 280 -12.27 -1.77 -4.18
C PHE A 280 -12.72 -3.15 -4.66
N TYR A 281 -12.65 -4.15 -3.78
CA TYR A 281 -12.99 -5.54 -4.10
C TYR A 281 -14.45 -5.76 -4.56
N TYR A 282 -15.37 -4.87 -4.21
CA TYR A 282 -16.76 -4.90 -4.67
C TYR A 282 -16.97 -4.33 -6.08
N GLN A 283 -15.97 -3.69 -6.69
CA GLN A 283 -16.01 -3.20 -8.08
C GLN A 283 -15.79 -4.38 -9.05
N GLN A 284 -16.84 -5.16 -9.26
CA GLN A 284 -16.77 -6.44 -9.99
C GLN A 284 -16.55 -6.30 -11.50
N ASP A 285 -16.72 -5.12 -12.04
CA ASP A 285 -16.43 -4.75 -13.42
C ASP A 285 -14.92 -4.61 -13.72
N VAL A 286 -14.09 -4.57 -12.67
CA VAL A 286 -12.62 -4.45 -12.79
C VAL A 286 -12.02 -5.83 -13.09
N PRO A 287 -11.33 -6.02 -14.25
CA PRO A 287 -10.81 -7.34 -14.66
C PRO A 287 -9.88 -8.00 -13.64
N MET A 288 -9.00 -7.22 -12.98
CA MET A 288 -8.12 -7.79 -11.95
C MET A 288 -8.89 -8.20 -10.70
N ILE A 289 -9.96 -7.49 -10.33
CA ILE A 289 -10.84 -7.91 -9.23
C ILE A 289 -11.49 -9.27 -9.55
N GLN A 290 -11.90 -9.51 -10.80
CA GLN A 290 -12.42 -10.80 -11.23
C GLN A 290 -11.38 -11.92 -11.09
N LYS A 291 -10.11 -11.65 -11.48
CA LYS A 291 -9.01 -12.61 -11.28
C LYS A 291 -8.76 -12.90 -9.79
N ILE A 292 -8.73 -11.87 -8.94
CA ILE A 292 -8.58 -12.03 -7.48
C ILE A 292 -9.74 -12.85 -6.90
N ARG A 293 -10.97 -12.62 -7.35
CA ARG A 293 -12.15 -13.40 -6.91
C ARG A 293 -12.04 -14.87 -7.30
N ALA A 294 -11.65 -15.16 -8.53
CA ALA A 294 -11.43 -16.53 -9.00
C ALA A 294 -10.30 -17.23 -8.20
N TRP A 295 -9.21 -16.51 -7.91
CA TRP A 295 -8.13 -17.00 -7.05
C TRP A 295 -8.62 -17.30 -5.63
N ASN A 296 -9.37 -16.37 -5.02
CA ASN A 296 -9.94 -16.56 -3.69
C ASN A 296 -10.88 -17.77 -3.63
N GLN A 297 -11.77 -17.92 -4.60
CA GLN A 297 -12.69 -19.05 -4.64
C GLN A 297 -11.94 -20.39 -4.63
N LYS A 298 -10.77 -20.45 -5.28
CA LYS A 298 -9.95 -21.66 -5.35
C LYS A 298 -9.09 -21.88 -4.11
N HIS A 299 -8.49 -20.82 -3.55
CA HIS A 299 -7.43 -20.93 -2.54
C HIS A 299 -7.86 -20.45 -1.15
N HIS A 300 -8.92 -19.65 -1.05
CA HIS A 300 -9.45 -19.06 0.18
C HIS A 300 -10.99 -19.06 0.15
N PRO A 301 -11.66 -20.22 0.02
CA PRO A 301 -13.11 -20.30 -0.25
C PRO A 301 -13.98 -19.64 0.84
N ASP A 302 -13.48 -19.58 2.08
CA ASP A 302 -14.20 -18.97 3.21
C ASP A 302 -14.10 -17.43 3.24
N VAL A 303 -13.30 -16.83 2.35
CA VAL A 303 -13.11 -15.38 2.30
C VAL A 303 -14.08 -14.74 1.32
N THR A 304 -15.10 -14.05 1.85
CA THR A 304 -16.15 -13.40 1.04
C THR A 304 -15.77 -11.98 0.59
N TYR A 305 -14.84 -11.31 1.30
CA TYR A 305 -14.44 -9.94 1.05
C TYR A 305 -12.94 -9.71 1.30
N ARG A 306 -12.30 -8.93 0.44
CA ARG A 306 -10.91 -8.45 0.61
C ARG A 306 -10.89 -6.93 0.84
N PRO A 307 -10.30 -6.47 1.96
CA PRO A 307 -10.21 -5.04 2.27
C PRO A 307 -9.14 -4.33 1.40
N THR A 308 -9.13 -3.00 1.46
CA THR A 308 -8.16 -2.17 0.75
C THR A 308 -6.70 -2.47 1.13
N SER A 309 -6.46 -2.93 2.35
CA SER A 309 -5.15 -3.41 2.79
C SER A 309 -4.68 -4.65 2.01
N TYR A 310 -5.58 -5.60 1.72
CA TYR A 310 -5.27 -6.72 0.80
C TYR A 310 -4.93 -6.18 -0.60
N MET A 311 -5.72 -5.24 -1.11
CA MET A 311 -5.49 -4.67 -2.45
C MET A 311 -4.14 -3.97 -2.54
N GLN A 312 -3.69 -3.30 -1.48
CA GLN A 312 -2.36 -2.70 -1.41
C GLN A 312 -1.25 -3.75 -1.52
N GLY A 313 -1.33 -4.82 -0.71
CA GLY A 313 -0.35 -5.92 -0.77
C GLY A 313 -0.31 -6.58 -2.14
N PHE A 314 -1.48 -6.89 -2.69
CA PHE A 314 -1.62 -7.53 -4.01
C PHE A 314 -1.06 -6.64 -5.12
N PHE A 315 -1.40 -5.35 -5.14
CA PHE A 315 -0.89 -4.40 -6.12
C PHE A 315 0.64 -4.24 -6.03
N THR A 316 1.18 -4.16 -4.82
CA THR A 316 2.63 -4.12 -4.61
C THR A 316 3.30 -5.37 -5.17
N GLY A 317 2.70 -6.54 -4.94
CA GLY A 317 3.17 -7.81 -5.52
C GLY A 317 3.17 -7.82 -7.05
N LEU A 318 2.11 -7.27 -7.70
CA LEU A 318 2.09 -7.11 -9.16
C LEU A 318 3.25 -6.26 -9.66
N VAL A 319 3.56 -5.14 -8.98
CA VAL A 319 4.69 -4.28 -9.36
C VAL A 319 6.02 -4.99 -9.16
N PHE A 320 6.19 -5.75 -8.08
CA PHE A 320 7.39 -6.55 -7.84
C PHE A 320 7.57 -7.60 -8.94
N VAL A 321 6.52 -8.31 -9.32
CA VAL A 321 6.55 -9.29 -10.41
C VAL A 321 6.94 -8.64 -11.74
N GLU A 322 6.39 -7.48 -12.05
CA GLU A 322 6.74 -6.74 -13.28
C GLU A 322 8.20 -6.28 -13.25
N CYS A 323 8.71 -5.78 -12.12
CA CYS A 323 10.12 -5.43 -11.96
C CYS A 323 11.02 -6.64 -12.14
N LEU A 324 10.68 -7.78 -11.52
CA LEU A 324 11.44 -9.01 -11.64
C LEU A 324 11.50 -9.53 -13.09
N LYS A 325 10.35 -9.54 -13.81
CA LYS A 325 10.29 -9.95 -15.21
C LYS A 325 11.18 -9.08 -16.11
N ARG A 326 11.18 -7.77 -15.91
CA ARG A 326 12.00 -6.82 -16.66
C ARG A 326 13.48 -6.95 -16.34
N ALA A 327 13.84 -7.03 -15.06
CA ALA A 327 15.21 -7.14 -14.59
C ALA A 327 15.85 -8.46 -15.05
N ASP A 328 15.12 -9.58 -14.93
CA ASP A 328 15.58 -10.89 -15.37
C ASP A 328 15.76 -10.95 -16.91
N LYS A 329 14.81 -10.38 -17.67
CA LYS A 329 14.94 -10.24 -19.12
C LYS A 329 16.16 -9.40 -19.53
N ALA A 330 16.54 -8.41 -18.72
CA ALA A 330 17.73 -7.59 -18.92
C ALA A 330 19.02 -8.27 -18.42
N GLY A 331 18.93 -9.45 -17.78
CA GLY A 331 20.06 -10.15 -17.19
C GLY A 331 20.64 -9.49 -15.94
N ASP A 332 19.91 -8.59 -15.27
CA ASP A 332 20.40 -7.85 -14.10
C ASP A 332 19.34 -7.86 -12.97
N LEU A 333 19.41 -8.85 -12.08
CA LEU A 333 18.61 -8.97 -10.88
C LEU A 333 19.25 -8.28 -9.65
N SER A 334 20.31 -7.48 -9.84
CA SER A 334 20.85 -6.65 -8.78
C SER A 334 19.84 -5.57 -8.36
N GLY A 335 20.04 -4.97 -7.17
CA GLY A 335 19.18 -3.85 -6.75
C GLY A 335 19.19 -2.68 -7.74
N GLY A 336 20.33 -2.40 -8.39
CA GLY A 336 20.42 -1.41 -9.46
C GLY A 336 19.61 -1.79 -10.71
N GLY A 337 19.67 -3.06 -11.11
CA GLY A 337 18.86 -3.60 -12.21
C GLY A 337 17.36 -3.55 -11.90
N LEU A 338 16.96 -3.90 -10.66
CA LEU A 338 15.57 -3.81 -10.21
C LEU A 338 15.05 -2.37 -10.19
N VAL A 339 15.86 -1.40 -9.77
CA VAL A 339 15.49 0.03 -9.83
C VAL A 339 15.35 0.50 -11.28
N LYS A 340 16.25 0.13 -12.18
CA LYS A 340 16.12 0.42 -13.62
C LYS A 340 14.85 -0.20 -14.21
N ALA A 341 14.56 -1.45 -13.86
CA ALA A 341 13.34 -2.14 -14.27
C ALA A 341 12.08 -1.42 -13.74
N LEU A 342 12.07 -1.00 -12.46
CA LEU A 342 11.01 -0.20 -11.87
C LEU A 342 10.78 1.11 -12.65
N GLN A 343 11.84 1.88 -12.89
CA GLN A 343 11.80 3.16 -13.60
C GLN A 343 11.40 3.02 -15.09
N SER A 344 11.54 1.83 -15.65
CA SER A 344 11.09 1.54 -17.02
C SER A 344 9.59 1.26 -17.13
N ILE A 345 8.86 1.15 -16.01
CA ILE A 345 7.40 0.93 -15.99
C ILE A 345 6.71 2.20 -16.48
N LYS A 346 6.10 2.11 -17.67
CA LYS A 346 5.38 3.19 -18.32
C LYS A 346 4.12 2.64 -18.98
N ASP A 347 2.99 3.24 -18.65
CA ASP A 347 1.65 2.92 -19.20
C ASP A 347 1.29 1.43 -19.12
N VAL A 348 1.72 0.75 -18.03
CA VAL A 348 1.46 -0.67 -17.81
C VAL A 348 0.06 -0.89 -17.28
N ASN A 349 -0.71 -1.73 -17.97
CA ASN A 349 -2.05 -2.11 -17.56
C ASN A 349 -2.00 -3.10 -16.39
N VAL A 350 -2.58 -2.72 -15.27
CA VAL A 350 -2.71 -3.53 -14.04
C VAL A 350 -4.12 -4.12 -13.87
N GLY A 351 -4.80 -4.37 -14.99
CA GLY A 351 -6.14 -4.97 -15.01
C GLY A 351 -7.23 -4.09 -14.39
N GLY A 352 -7.06 -2.77 -14.42
CA GLY A 352 -8.04 -1.81 -13.93
C GLY A 352 -8.02 -1.58 -12.41
N LEU A 353 -7.09 -2.20 -11.66
CA LEU A 353 -6.93 -1.86 -10.23
C LEU A 353 -6.60 -0.38 -10.03
N MET A 354 -5.88 0.18 -10.97
CA MET A 354 -5.56 1.59 -11.17
C MET A 354 -5.62 1.84 -12.68
N ALA A 355 -5.65 3.09 -13.15
CA ALA A 355 -5.35 3.39 -14.55
C ALA A 355 -3.94 2.88 -14.92
N PRO A 356 -3.59 2.77 -16.22
CA PRO A 356 -2.26 2.30 -16.61
C PRO A 356 -1.15 3.02 -15.84
N ILE A 357 -0.29 2.25 -15.20
CA ILE A 357 0.69 2.79 -14.25
C ILE A 357 1.96 3.26 -14.96
N THR A 358 2.48 4.37 -14.48
CA THR A 358 3.80 4.89 -14.82
C THR A 358 4.53 5.21 -13.51
N VAL A 359 5.76 4.71 -13.38
CA VAL A 359 6.60 5.04 -12.22
C VAL A 359 7.36 6.32 -12.50
N ILE A 360 7.28 7.27 -11.56
CA ILE A 360 7.98 8.56 -11.62
C ILE A 360 8.61 8.80 -10.27
N ASN A 361 9.93 9.04 -10.23
CA ASN A 361 10.66 9.25 -8.96
C ASN A 361 10.34 8.17 -7.92
N ASN A 362 10.43 6.90 -8.33
CA ASN A 362 10.17 5.73 -7.49
C ASN A 362 8.78 5.72 -6.79
N LYS A 363 7.77 6.34 -7.39
CA LYS A 363 6.37 6.26 -6.94
C LYS A 363 5.42 6.14 -8.14
N ILE A 364 4.17 5.78 -7.86
CA ILE A 364 3.08 5.82 -8.85
C ILE A 364 2.16 6.99 -8.46
N PRO A 365 2.34 8.21 -9.02
CA PRO A 365 1.69 9.44 -8.57
C PRO A 365 0.26 9.55 -9.06
N MET A 366 -0.62 8.63 -8.69
CA MET A 366 -2.00 8.57 -9.16
C MET A 366 -2.96 8.15 -8.06
N GLY A 367 -4.06 8.88 -7.91
CA GLY A 367 -5.15 8.56 -6.99
C GLY A 367 -6.51 8.96 -7.55
N ARG A 368 -7.57 8.55 -6.88
CA ARG A 368 -8.95 8.83 -7.23
C ARG A 368 -9.73 9.26 -6.00
N VAL A 369 -10.62 10.24 -6.14
CA VAL A 369 -11.49 10.67 -5.05
C VAL A 369 -12.75 9.81 -5.02
N TYR A 370 -13.07 9.34 -3.83
CA TYR A 370 -14.26 8.56 -3.53
C TYR A 370 -15.12 9.26 -2.49
N LYS A 371 -16.41 9.03 -2.56
CA LYS A 371 -17.39 9.50 -1.57
C LYS A 371 -18.07 8.30 -0.92
N ALA A 372 -18.30 8.38 0.39
CA ALA A 372 -19.09 7.40 1.11
C ALA A 372 -20.54 7.39 0.60
N ASP A 373 -21.01 6.25 0.15
CA ASP A 373 -22.42 5.93 -0.11
C ASP A 373 -22.93 5.09 1.07
N VAL A 374 -23.61 5.75 1.99
CA VAL A 374 -24.07 5.12 3.23
C VAL A 374 -25.11 4.05 2.97
N ALA A 375 -25.96 4.25 1.96
CA ALA A 375 -27.00 3.28 1.62
C ALA A 375 -26.41 1.97 1.08
N LYS A 376 -25.38 2.06 0.25
CA LYS A 376 -24.66 0.88 -0.29
C LYS A 376 -23.60 0.35 0.66
N LYS A 377 -23.21 1.11 1.70
CA LYS A 377 -22.05 0.85 2.56
C LYS A 377 -20.75 0.67 1.77
N GLU A 378 -20.58 1.52 0.76
CA GLU A 378 -19.46 1.50 -0.19
C GLU A 378 -18.88 2.89 -0.40
N PHE A 379 -17.64 2.97 -0.81
CA PHE A 379 -17.05 4.18 -1.36
C PHE A 379 -17.23 4.17 -2.87
N VAL A 380 -17.92 5.18 -3.40
CA VAL A 380 -18.15 5.34 -4.84
C VAL A 380 -17.21 6.40 -5.44
N PRO A 381 -16.63 6.18 -6.61
CA PRO A 381 -15.75 7.17 -7.23
C PRO A 381 -16.54 8.40 -7.67
N ILE A 382 -16.00 9.59 -7.38
CA ILE A 382 -16.58 10.87 -7.79
C ILE A 382 -15.64 11.69 -8.67
N SER A 383 -14.49 11.15 -9.02
CA SER A 383 -13.55 11.74 -9.97
C SER A 383 -13.02 10.66 -10.92
N ASP A 384 -12.38 11.09 -12.01
CA ASP A 384 -11.46 10.28 -12.77
C ASP A 384 -10.17 10.04 -11.97
N TRP A 385 -9.26 9.25 -12.53
CA TRP A 385 -7.91 9.10 -12.00
C TRP A 385 -7.14 10.40 -12.13
N ILE A 386 -6.56 10.87 -11.02
CA ILE A 386 -5.86 12.16 -10.91
C ILE A 386 -4.36 11.86 -10.76
N ARG A 387 -3.58 12.33 -11.72
CA ARG A 387 -2.11 12.33 -11.63
C ARG A 387 -1.64 13.54 -10.84
N THR A 388 -0.50 13.38 -10.14
CA THR A 388 0.07 14.39 -9.22
C THR A 388 1.53 14.72 -9.52
N ASP A 389 2.03 14.27 -10.66
CA ASP A 389 3.35 14.58 -11.22
C ASP A 389 3.36 15.87 -12.05
#